data_25f1df6219dbbc9dbc7b7291230a3c25
#
_entry.id   25f1df6219dbbc9dbc7b7291230a3c25
#
_cell.length_a   1.000
_cell.length_b   1.000
_cell.length_c   1.000
_cell.angle_alpha   90.00
_cell.angle_beta   90.00
_cell.angle_gamma   90.00
#
_symmetry.space_group_name_H-M   'P 1'
#
loop_
_entity.id
_entity.type
_entity.pdbx_description
1 polymer ?
#
loop_
_entity_poly.entity_id
_entity_poly.type
_entity_poly.pdbx_seq_one_letter_code
_entity_poly.pdbx_strand_id
1 'polypeptide(L)'
;MLALGVAALTSLYGPATAQTPWTAPATETNKKNPLPADAKSVAQGQKLAQVNCASCHGAKGKGDGVAAVALNPKPADWTSKKVQNESDGEIFWKISTGRGAMPAWKHLPENDRWALIR
;
A
#
# COMPACT_ATOMS: atom_id res chain seq x y z
N MET A 1 6.08 -52.62 -36.81
CA MET A 1 6.76 -51.41 -36.38
C MET A 1 5.70 -50.48 -35.82
N LEU A 2 5.62 -50.35 -34.48
CA LEU A 2 4.72 -49.40 -33.79
C LEU A 2 5.50 -48.11 -33.56
N ALA A 3 5.02 -47.02 -34.15
CA ALA A 3 5.54 -45.69 -33.86
C ALA A 3 4.87 -45.12 -32.60
N LEU A 4 5.64 -44.97 -31.51
CA LEU A 4 5.22 -44.28 -30.31
C LEU A 4 5.26 -42.77 -30.55
N GLY A 5 4.10 -42.15 -30.66
CA GLY A 5 3.95 -40.71 -30.70
C GLY A 5 4.19 -40.11 -29.32
N VAL A 6 5.25 -39.35 -29.17
CA VAL A 6 5.50 -38.52 -27.97
C VAL A 6 4.61 -37.28 -28.06
N ALA A 7 3.57 -37.24 -27.23
CA ALA A 7 2.77 -36.04 -27.07
C ALA A 7 3.56 -35.00 -26.23
N ALA A 8 3.98 -33.93 -26.85
CA ALA A 8 4.59 -32.82 -26.16
C ALA A 8 3.51 -32.06 -25.34
N LEU A 9 3.57 -32.15 -24.04
CA LEU A 9 2.80 -31.33 -23.12
C LEU A 9 3.35 -29.91 -23.19
N THR A 10 2.71 -29.04 -23.98
CA THR A 10 2.99 -27.61 -23.96
C THR A 10 2.42 -27.02 -22.67
N SER A 11 3.30 -26.68 -21.73
CA SER A 11 2.95 -25.94 -20.51
C SER A 11 2.32 -24.59 -20.90
N LEU A 12 1.04 -24.43 -20.57
CA LEU A 12 0.33 -23.15 -20.66
C LEU A 12 0.68 -22.24 -19.48
N TYR A 13 1.97 -21.92 -19.30
CA TYR A 13 2.34 -20.81 -18.43
C TYR A 13 2.22 -19.55 -19.26
N GLY A 14 1.07 -18.90 -19.18
CA GLY A 14 0.94 -17.52 -19.67
C GLY A 14 1.89 -16.60 -18.88
N PRO A 15 2.35 -15.50 -19.48
CA PRO A 15 3.20 -14.56 -18.75
C PRO A 15 2.46 -14.08 -17.52
N ALA A 16 3.14 -14.12 -16.35
CA ALA A 16 2.61 -13.55 -15.12
C ALA A 16 2.30 -12.07 -15.40
N THR A 17 1.02 -11.69 -15.34
CA THR A 17 0.62 -10.29 -15.52
C THR A 17 1.20 -9.49 -14.36
N ALA A 18 2.19 -8.62 -14.65
CA ALA A 18 2.68 -7.67 -13.67
C ALA A 18 1.52 -6.83 -13.14
N GLN A 19 1.47 -6.59 -11.82
CA GLN A 19 0.44 -5.73 -11.24
C GLN A 19 0.55 -4.33 -11.86
N THR A 20 -0.62 -3.74 -12.20
CA THR A 20 -0.70 -2.35 -12.64
C THR A 20 -0.09 -1.44 -11.57
N PRO A 21 0.82 -0.51 -11.94
CA PRO A 21 1.38 0.45 -10.99
C PRO A 21 0.25 1.20 -10.24
N TRP A 22 0.42 1.35 -8.93
CA TRP A 22 -0.53 2.09 -8.11
C TRP A 22 -0.07 3.53 -7.97
N THR A 23 -0.54 4.36 -8.86
CA THR A 23 -0.13 5.77 -8.98
C THR A 23 -1.36 6.65 -8.93
N ALA A 24 -1.32 7.68 -8.09
CA ALA A 24 -2.40 8.66 -8.01
C ALA A 24 -2.47 9.52 -9.28
N PRO A 25 -3.66 10.04 -9.62
CA PRO A 25 -3.77 11.08 -10.64
C PRO A 25 -2.92 12.31 -10.32
N ALA A 26 -2.45 13.01 -11.34
CA ALA A 26 -1.60 14.20 -11.14
C ALA A 26 -2.25 15.29 -10.29
N THR A 27 -3.57 15.43 -10.35
CA THR A 27 -4.34 16.34 -9.51
C THR A 27 -4.26 16.01 -8.03
N GLU A 28 -4.04 14.75 -7.70
CA GLU A 28 -3.91 14.29 -6.32
C GLU A 28 -2.46 14.36 -5.82
N THR A 29 -1.50 13.95 -6.65
CA THR A 29 -0.08 13.95 -6.28
C THR A 29 0.44 15.34 -5.89
N ASN A 30 -0.14 16.39 -6.45
CA ASN A 30 0.27 17.77 -6.19
C ASN A 30 -0.34 18.36 -4.92
N LYS A 31 -1.27 17.68 -4.27
CA LYS A 31 -1.85 18.15 -3.01
C LYS A 31 -0.79 18.21 -1.92
N LYS A 32 -0.86 19.26 -1.11
CA LYS A 32 0.04 19.46 0.02
C LYS A 32 -0.66 19.08 1.32
N ASN A 33 0.09 18.48 2.22
CA ASN A 33 -0.42 18.20 3.56
C ASN A 33 -0.67 19.51 4.30
N PRO A 34 -1.92 19.83 4.70
CA PRO A 34 -2.23 21.08 5.38
C PRO A 34 -1.78 21.10 6.84
N LEU A 35 -1.46 19.94 7.42
CA LEU A 35 -1.04 19.87 8.82
C LEU A 35 0.45 20.19 8.95
N PRO A 36 0.86 20.88 10.03
CA PRO A 36 2.27 21.11 10.32
C PRO A 36 2.97 19.77 10.66
N ALA A 37 4.25 19.67 10.32
CA ALA A 37 5.10 18.54 10.71
C ALA A 37 5.61 18.74 12.15
N ASP A 38 4.69 18.81 13.12
CA ASP A 38 4.99 19.01 14.53
C ASP A 38 4.69 17.74 15.37
N ALA A 39 5.13 17.77 16.63
CA ALA A 39 4.97 16.63 17.52
C ALA A 39 3.49 16.24 17.72
N LYS A 40 2.58 17.20 17.72
CA LYS A 40 1.14 16.95 17.89
C LYS A 40 0.57 16.19 16.69
N SER A 41 0.85 16.64 15.47
CA SER A 41 0.38 15.98 14.25
C SER A 41 0.99 14.59 14.10
N VAL A 42 2.28 14.43 14.40
CA VAL A 42 2.95 13.13 14.38
C VAL A 42 2.34 12.16 15.41
N ALA A 43 2.09 12.61 16.63
CA ALA A 43 1.49 11.78 17.67
C ALA A 43 0.07 11.33 17.31
N GLN A 44 -0.72 12.23 16.72
CA GLN A 44 -2.06 11.89 16.20
C GLN A 44 -1.99 10.82 15.12
N GLY A 45 -1.11 10.99 14.13
CA GLY A 45 -0.89 10.02 13.06
C GLY A 45 -0.41 8.67 13.59
N GLN A 46 0.51 8.67 14.53
CA GLN A 46 0.99 7.44 15.16
C GLN A 46 -0.13 6.67 15.86
N LYS A 47 -0.97 7.36 16.64
CA LYS A 47 -2.12 6.75 17.32
C LYS A 47 -3.10 6.13 16.33
N LEU A 48 -3.43 6.85 15.27
CA LEU A 48 -4.33 6.38 14.22
C LEU A 48 -3.75 5.16 13.48
N ALA A 49 -2.46 5.18 13.18
CA ALA A 49 -1.77 4.07 12.53
C ALA A 49 -1.76 2.82 13.40
N GLN A 50 -1.53 2.95 14.70
CA GLN A 50 -1.57 1.82 15.63
C GLN A 50 -2.95 1.15 15.67
N VAL A 51 -4.01 1.93 15.65
CA VAL A 51 -5.37 1.41 15.72
C VAL A 51 -5.85 0.82 14.41
N ASN A 52 -5.53 1.46 13.28
CA ASN A 52 -6.17 1.17 12.00
C ASN A 52 -5.25 0.44 11.00
N CYS A 53 -3.95 0.55 11.11
CA CYS A 53 -3.01 0.14 10.06
C CYS A 53 -2.02 -0.93 10.50
N ALA A 54 -1.70 -1.00 11.79
CA ALA A 54 -0.61 -1.82 12.31
C ALA A 54 -0.85 -3.33 12.14
N SER A 55 -2.09 -3.80 12.08
CA SER A 55 -2.38 -5.23 11.88
C SER A 55 -1.77 -5.76 10.56
N CYS A 56 -1.68 -4.93 9.54
CA CYS A 56 -1.06 -5.25 8.25
C CYS A 56 0.34 -4.65 8.13
N HIS A 57 0.48 -3.36 8.40
CA HIS A 57 1.73 -2.63 8.17
C HIS A 57 2.77 -2.78 9.29
N GLY A 58 2.38 -3.32 10.44
CA GLY A 58 3.26 -3.49 11.60
C GLY A 58 3.33 -2.25 12.50
N ALA A 59 3.76 -2.46 13.74
CA ALA A 59 3.86 -1.39 14.75
C ALA A 59 4.84 -0.28 14.36
N LYS A 60 5.81 -0.58 13.50
CA LYS A 60 6.81 0.36 12.99
C LYS A 60 6.65 0.65 11.49
N GLY A 61 5.55 0.22 10.89
CA GLY A 61 5.26 0.46 9.48
C GLY A 61 6.14 -0.31 8.49
N LYS A 62 6.75 -1.42 8.89
CA LYS A 62 7.66 -2.20 8.05
C LYS A 62 6.98 -3.22 7.15
N GLY A 63 5.65 -3.27 7.13
CA GLY A 63 4.89 -4.24 6.36
C GLY A 63 4.85 -5.64 6.99
N ASP A 64 5.14 -5.75 8.27
CA ASP A 64 5.31 -6.98 9.02
C ASP A 64 4.24 -7.20 10.10
N GLY A 65 3.07 -6.62 9.92
CA GLY A 65 1.93 -6.87 10.81
C GLY A 65 1.52 -8.35 10.83
N VAL A 66 0.80 -8.76 11.87
CA VAL A 66 0.38 -10.16 12.03
C VAL A 66 -0.45 -10.68 10.84
N ALA A 67 -1.22 -9.81 10.20
CA ALA A 67 -2.01 -10.17 9.02
C ALA A 67 -1.17 -10.23 7.72
N ALA A 68 0.04 -9.69 7.70
CA ALA A 68 0.86 -9.58 6.49
C ALA A 68 1.22 -10.94 5.88
N VAL A 69 1.34 -11.98 6.69
CA VAL A 69 1.68 -13.34 6.22
C VAL A 69 0.64 -13.90 5.25
N ALA A 70 -0.62 -13.48 5.37
CA ALA A 70 -1.73 -13.92 4.53
C ALA A 70 -1.95 -13.02 3.31
N LEU A 71 -1.19 -11.94 3.16
CA LEU A 71 -1.41 -10.94 2.12
C LEU A 71 -0.41 -11.08 0.97
N ASN A 72 -0.94 -10.97 -0.25
CA ASN A 72 -0.18 -10.89 -1.49
C ASN A 72 -0.86 -9.87 -2.42
N PRO A 73 -0.21 -8.73 -2.76
CA PRO A 73 1.15 -8.36 -2.34
C PRO A 73 1.24 -8.09 -0.83
N LYS A 74 2.47 -8.12 -0.31
CA LYS A 74 2.75 -7.72 1.06
C LYS A 74 2.41 -6.25 1.29
N PRO A 75 1.97 -5.86 2.52
CA PRO A 75 1.83 -4.45 2.86
C PRO A 75 3.13 -3.68 2.62
N ALA A 76 3.01 -2.44 2.18
CA ALA A 76 4.19 -1.61 1.94
C ALA A 76 4.97 -1.36 3.23
N ASP A 77 6.29 -1.36 3.11
CA ASP A 77 7.20 -0.88 4.13
C ASP A 77 7.31 0.65 4.02
N TRP A 78 6.74 1.36 4.99
CA TRP A 78 6.75 2.82 5.01
C TRP A 78 8.14 3.42 5.19
N THR A 79 9.11 2.66 5.70
CA THR A 79 10.50 3.11 5.86
C THR A 79 11.31 2.96 4.57
N SER A 80 10.76 2.31 3.55
CA SER A 80 11.43 2.10 2.27
C SER A 80 11.61 3.42 1.50
N LYS A 81 12.66 3.49 0.69
CA LYS A 81 12.88 4.65 -0.20
C LYS A 81 11.73 4.85 -1.18
N LYS A 82 11.12 3.76 -1.62
CA LYS A 82 9.97 3.82 -2.53
C LYS A 82 8.83 4.64 -1.94
N VAL A 83 8.43 4.35 -0.70
CA VAL A 83 7.34 5.08 -0.03
C VAL A 83 7.80 6.47 0.38
N GLN A 84 9.00 6.61 0.93
CA GLN A 84 9.53 7.90 1.37
C GLN A 84 9.70 8.92 0.23
N ASN A 85 9.84 8.46 -1.00
CA ASN A 85 9.93 9.31 -2.19
C ASN A 85 8.55 9.67 -2.79
N GLU A 86 7.47 9.07 -2.32
CA GLU A 86 6.13 9.46 -2.74
C GLU A 86 5.74 10.82 -2.15
N SER A 87 4.99 11.62 -2.91
CA SER A 87 4.45 12.88 -2.38
C SER A 87 3.38 12.61 -1.33
N ASP A 88 3.15 13.58 -0.45
CA ASP A 88 2.08 13.50 0.54
C ASP A 88 0.71 13.31 -0.13
N GLY A 89 0.47 13.97 -1.25
CA GLY A 89 -0.77 13.80 -2.02
C GLY A 89 -0.95 12.40 -2.60
N GLU A 90 0.12 11.79 -3.07
CA GLU A 90 0.12 10.40 -3.55
C GLU A 90 -0.29 9.44 -2.42
N ILE A 91 0.33 9.56 -1.26
CA ILE A 91 0.05 8.71 -0.10
C ILE A 91 -1.37 8.95 0.41
N PHE A 92 -1.80 10.21 0.48
CA PHE A 92 -3.16 10.58 0.90
C PHE A 92 -4.22 9.94 0.01
N TRP A 93 -4.01 9.98 -1.31
CA TRP A 93 -4.91 9.34 -2.27
C TRP A 93 -4.96 7.82 -2.06
N LYS A 94 -3.81 7.17 -1.88
CA LYS A 94 -3.72 5.72 -1.63
C LYS A 94 -4.45 5.30 -0.37
N ILE A 95 -4.25 6.02 0.73
CA ILE A 95 -4.97 5.77 1.99
C ILE A 95 -6.48 5.94 1.78
N SER A 96 -6.89 6.98 1.07
CA SER A 96 -8.30 7.31 0.88
C SER A 96 -9.02 6.30 -0.01
N THR A 97 -8.38 5.81 -1.07
CA THR A 97 -9.00 4.94 -2.07
C THR A 97 -8.82 3.46 -1.79
N GLY A 98 -7.73 3.07 -1.14
CA GLY A 98 -7.37 1.68 -0.96
C GLY A 98 -7.09 0.94 -2.27
N ARG A 99 -6.63 -0.29 -2.18
CA ARG A 99 -6.48 -1.22 -3.30
C ARG A 99 -6.34 -2.65 -2.80
N GLY A 100 -7.06 -3.60 -3.42
CA GLY A 100 -6.98 -5.01 -3.05
C GLY A 100 -7.32 -5.22 -1.57
N ALA A 101 -6.42 -5.86 -0.82
CA ALA A 101 -6.62 -6.12 0.60
C ALA A 101 -6.51 -4.87 1.48
N MET A 102 -5.93 -3.77 0.98
CA MET A 102 -5.90 -2.50 1.70
C MET A 102 -7.25 -1.79 1.55
N PRO A 103 -8.03 -1.63 2.63
CA PRO A 103 -9.32 -0.96 2.54
C PRO A 103 -9.17 0.54 2.24
N ALA A 104 -10.23 1.14 1.72
CA ALA A 104 -10.34 2.58 1.58
C ALA A 104 -10.62 3.22 2.94
N TRP A 105 -9.86 4.25 3.31
CA TRP A 105 -10.01 4.96 4.58
C TRP A 105 -10.72 6.31 4.45
N LYS A 106 -11.48 6.47 3.37
CA LYS A 106 -12.18 7.72 3.06
C LYS A 106 -13.18 8.15 4.15
N HIS A 107 -13.66 7.21 4.95
CA HIS A 107 -14.55 7.46 6.08
C HIS A 107 -13.85 8.10 7.30
N LEU A 108 -12.52 8.04 7.39
CA LEU A 108 -11.79 8.82 8.39
C LEU A 108 -11.84 10.31 8.03
N PRO A 109 -11.92 11.20 9.03
CA PRO A 109 -11.81 12.62 8.81
C PRO A 109 -10.57 12.98 7.97
N GLU A 110 -10.68 13.99 7.13
CA GLU A 110 -9.59 14.38 6.22
C GLU A 110 -8.30 14.70 6.96
N ASN A 111 -8.40 15.47 8.06
CA ASN A 111 -7.23 15.79 8.89
C ASN A 111 -6.58 14.57 9.53
N ASP A 112 -7.35 13.55 9.88
CA ASP A 112 -6.82 12.28 10.41
C ASP A 112 -6.00 11.56 9.35
N ARG A 113 -6.48 11.52 8.11
CA ARG A 113 -5.73 10.94 6.99
C ARG A 113 -4.44 11.70 6.70
N TRP A 114 -4.47 13.04 6.78
CA TRP A 114 -3.26 13.84 6.65
C TRP A 114 -2.28 13.64 7.80
N ALA A 115 -2.77 13.44 9.01
CA ALA A 115 -1.94 13.16 10.18
C ALA A 115 -1.18 11.83 10.04
N LEU A 116 -1.78 10.80 9.42
CA LEU A 116 -1.14 9.52 9.15
C LEU A 116 0.14 9.65 8.31
N ILE A 117 0.27 10.73 7.52
CA ILE A 117 1.39 10.95 6.62
C ILE A 117 2.54 11.69 7.32
N ARG A 118 2.30 12.29 8.49
CA ARG A 118 3.33 12.96 9.28
C ARG A 118 4.09 11.95 10.11
#